data_aa1bbf3cf0aae40bddcaaf9d83209852
#
_entry.id   aa1bbf3cf0aae40bddcaaf9d83209852
#
_cell.length_a   1.000
_cell.length_b   1.000
_cell.length_c   1.000
_cell.angle_alpha   90.00
_cell.angle_beta   90.00
_cell.angle_gamma   90.00
#
_symmetry.space_group_name_H-M   'P 1'
#
loop_
_entity.id
_entity.type
_entity.pdbx_description
1 polymer ?
#
loop_
_entity_poly.entity_id
_entity_poly.type
_entity_poly.pdbx_seq_one_letter_code
_entity_poly.pdbx_strand_id
1 'polypeptide(L)'
;MNISMILKNDSFVHTANLNSNPLYDLLIDLQETKEILINLGDKTYRNDRLYMAQFSSGVELYKILFDKEHQKEAGITGEEVKMLNKVIEQNSSIENDEYDKIVNDIIQKQVNEPYALLCFYLTNTLPYHANTPNTLLNVRRELLLLTNDLQDFVTACPFCFPNLQFHPDLVNTLRGLSAPFKKYKFEIIRHLAAINDIFHPLYKENQNGGINENLKVLKAEGELSCSLEGNAESARKRLTFQFKNNLDIDEEVVCEPHTKLEGTNQPGDTEYRYDRIYFHGGKENIANGKTLIAHIGGHL
;
A
#
# COMPACT_ATOMS: atom_id res chain seq x y z
N MET A 1 10.23 -0.34 4.88
CA MET A 1 9.59 -0.54 6.20
C MET A 1 9.06 -1.96 6.23
N ASN A 2 9.61 -2.80 7.09
CA ASN A 2 9.04 -4.11 7.35
C ASN A 2 7.89 -3.95 8.34
N ILE A 3 6.80 -4.64 8.08
CA ILE A 3 5.61 -4.64 8.96
C ILE A 3 5.47 -5.97 9.68
N SER A 4 4.77 -5.97 10.80
CA SER A 4 4.40 -7.17 11.56
C SER A 4 2.89 -7.32 11.54
N MET A 5 2.40 -8.40 10.93
CA MET A 5 0.96 -8.68 10.81
C MET A 5 0.53 -9.70 11.85
N ILE A 6 -0.48 -9.37 12.62
CA ILE A 6 -1.06 -10.25 13.65
C ILE A 6 -2.34 -10.85 13.10
N LEU A 7 -2.39 -12.18 13.00
CA LEU A 7 -3.59 -12.89 12.60
C LEU A 7 -4.67 -12.72 13.67
N LYS A 8 -5.77 -12.05 13.33
CA LYS A 8 -6.80 -11.68 14.29
C LYS A 8 -7.76 -12.83 14.55
N ASN A 9 -7.79 -13.36 15.77
CA ASN A 9 -8.53 -14.57 16.15
C ASN A 9 -10.03 -14.48 15.84
N ASP A 10 -10.69 -13.41 16.25
CA ASP A 10 -12.13 -13.23 16.05
C ASP A 10 -12.53 -12.87 14.62
N SER A 11 -11.57 -12.60 13.74
CA SER A 11 -11.82 -12.42 12.30
C SER A 11 -12.16 -13.75 11.59
N PHE A 12 -11.94 -14.88 12.22
CA PHE A 12 -12.24 -16.21 11.70
C PHE A 12 -13.70 -16.64 11.93
N VAL A 13 -14.51 -15.81 12.53
CA VAL A 13 -15.95 -16.11 12.70
C VAL A 13 -16.62 -16.08 11.32
N HIS A 14 -16.99 -17.28 10.87
CA HIS A 14 -17.75 -17.48 9.65
C HIS A 14 -19.25 -17.33 9.97
N THR A 15 -19.87 -16.26 9.55
CA THR A 15 -21.34 -16.18 9.58
C THR A 15 -21.93 -16.95 8.40
N ALA A 16 -22.98 -17.71 8.63
CA ALA A 16 -23.63 -18.61 7.66
C ALA A 16 -24.20 -17.94 6.38
N ASN A 17 -23.97 -16.66 6.19
CA ASN A 17 -24.47 -15.86 5.06
C ASN A 17 -23.41 -15.60 3.95
N LEU A 18 -22.43 -16.46 3.81
CA LEU A 18 -21.44 -16.39 2.72
C LEU A 18 -21.95 -16.91 1.37
N ASN A 19 -23.22 -16.70 1.09
CA ASN A 19 -23.78 -17.03 -0.22
C ASN A 19 -23.23 -16.17 -1.38
N SER A 20 -22.39 -15.16 -1.12
CA SER A 20 -21.86 -14.27 -2.13
C SER A 20 -20.34 -14.35 -2.38
N ASN A 21 -19.57 -14.86 -1.42
CA ASN A 21 -18.14 -15.10 -1.63
C ASN A 21 -17.79 -16.49 -1.11
N PRO A 22 -17.47 -17.43 -1.98
CA PRO A 22 -17.06 -18.76 -1.55
C PRO A 22 -15.80 -18.65 -0.67
N LEU A 23 -15.76 -19.47 0.37
CA LEU A 23 -14.61 -19.60 1.28
C LEU A 23 -13.27 -19.71 0.52
N TYR A 24 -13.31 -20.37 -0.62
CA TYR A 24 -12.19 -20.57 -1.51
C TYR A 24 -11.55 -19.25 -1.98
N ASP A 25 -12.36 -18.27 -2.44
CA ASP A 25 -11.86 -16.98 -2.94
C ASP A 25 -11.20 -16.17 -1.81
N LEU A 26 -11.80 -16.18 -0.62
CA LEU A 26 -11.22 -15.53 0.56
C LEU A 26 -9.87 -16.14 0.95
N LEU A 27 -9.74 -17.46 0.83
CA LEU A 27 -8.49 -18.16 1.11
C LEU A 27 -7.41 -17.86 0.06
N ILE A 28 -7.78 -17.69 -1.21
CA ILE A 28 -6.86 -17.25 -2.27
C ILE A 28 -6.32 -15.85 -1.94
N ASP A 29 -7.20 -14.89 -1.71
CA ASP A 29 -6.83 -13.51 -1.39
C ASP A 29 -5.88 -13.44 -0.19
N LEU A 30 -6.18 -14.21 0.85
CA LEU A 30 -5.37 -14.25 2.06
C LEU A 30 -4.00 -14.92 1.83
N GLN A 31 -3.95 -15.97 1.01
CA GLN A 31 -2.68 -16.60 0.62
C GLN A 31 -1.82 -15.66 -0.22
N GLU A 32 -2.40 -15.00 -1.21
CA GLU A 32 -1.69 -14.00 -2.02
C GLU A 32 -1.14 -12.87 -1.15
N THR A 33 -1.96 -12.38 -0.21
CA THR A 33 -1.54 -11.37 0.76
C THR A 33 -0.34 -11.84 1.58
N LYS A 34 -0.37 -13.09 2.06
CA LYS A 34 0.74 -13.68 2.81
C LYS A 34 1.99 -13.90 1.96
N GLU A 35 1.85 -14.30 0.71
CA GLU A 35 2.99 -14.44 -0.21
C GLU A 35 3.69 -13.10 -0.44
N ILE A 36 2.93 -12.01 -0.58
CA ILE A 36 3.49 -10.65 -0.65
C ILE A 36 4.26 -10.31 0.63
N LEU A 37 3.69 -10.56 1.81
CA LEU A 37 4.35 -10.31 3.10
C LEU A 37 5.68 -11.07 3.21
N ILE A 38 5.67 -12.35 2.91
CA ILE A 38 6.88 -13.22 2.95
C ILE A 38 7.95 -12.70 1.97
N ASN A 39 7.56 -12.39 0.73
CA ASN A 39 8.48 -11.90 -0.31
C ASN A 39 9.12 -10.55 0.06
N LEU A 40 8.43 -9.74 0.84
CA LEU A 40 8.94 -8.45 1.33
C LEU A 40 9.72 -8.55 2.66
N GLY A 41 9.83 -9.76 3.23
CA GLY A 41 10.52 -10.01 4.50
C GLY A 41 9.74 -9.51 5.73
N ASP A 42 8.43 -9.37 5.60
CA ASP A 42 7.54 -9.03 6.70
C ASP A 42 7.32 -10.23 7.61
N LYS A 43 6.92 -9.95 8.86
CA LYS A 43 6.65 -10.99 9.84
C LYS A 43 5.15 -11.18 10.01
N THR A 44 4.75 -12.43 10.16
CA THR A 44 3.36 -12.76 10.48
C THR A 44 3.29 -13.59 11.75
N TYR A 45 2.34 -13.26 12.61
CA TYR A 45 2.18 -13.87 13.92
C TYR A 45 0.77 -14.38 14.12
N ARG A 46 0.62 -15.47 14.88
CA ARG A 46 -0.65 -16.01 15.36
C ARG A 46 -0.61 -16.24 16.86
N ASN A 47 -1.74 -16.26 17.47
CA ASN A 47 -1.92 -16.70 18.84
C ASN A 47 -2.70 -18.02 18.87
N ASP A 48 -2.34 -18.95 19.75
CA ASP A 48 -2.93 -20.31 19.75
C ASP A 48 -4.42 -20.33 20.15
N ARG A 49 -4.94 -19.27 20.78
CA ARG A 49 -6.40 -19.12 20.99
C ARG A 49 -7.20 -19.06 19.68
N LEU A 50 -6.53 -18.83 18.54
CA LEU A 50 -7.14 -18.87 17.22
C LEU A 50 -7.88 -20.18 16.97
N TYR A 51 -7.34 -21.32 17.42
CA TYR A 51 -7.96 -22.64 17.23
C TYR A 51 -9.30 -22.77 17.93
N MET A 52 -9.55 -21.97 18.96
CA MET A 52 -10.82 -21.92 19.71
C MET A 52 -11.81 -20.90 19.12
N ALA A 53 -11.41 -20.15 18.11
CA ALA A 53 -12.31 -19.21 17.43
C ALA A 53 -13.46 -19.96 16.76
N GLN A 54 -14.66 -19.43 16.87
CA GLN A 54 -15.84 -20.01 16.22
C GLN A 54 -15.78 -19.70 14.73
N PHE A 55 -15.67 -20.74 13.90
CA PHE A 55 -15.52 -20.59 12.46
C PHE A 55 -16.87 -20.68 11.71
N SER A 56 -17.70 -21.67 12.02
CA SER A 56 -18.99 -21.89 11.33
C SER A 56 -20.05 -22.37 12.33
N SER A 57 -21.20 -21.73 12.36
CA SER A 57 -22.38 -22.17 13.14
C SER A 57 -22.08 -22.61 14.59
N GLY A 58 -21.11 -21.95 15.24
CA GLY A 58 -20.69 -22.31 16.60
C GLY A 58 -19.67 -23.46 16.68
N VAL A 59 -19.10 -23.88 15.54
CA VAL A 59 -18.04 -24.89 15.49
C VAL A 59 -16.68 -24.22 15.59
N GLU A 60 -15.85 -24.65 16.53
CA GLU A 60 -14.51 -24.12 16.71
C GLU A 60 -13.60 -24.48 15.53
N LEU A 61 -12.68 -23.56 15.20
CA LEU A 61 -11.77 -23.69 14.06
C LEU A 61 -10.98 -25.02 14.08
N TYR A 62 -10.53 -25.47 15.26
CA TYR A 62 -9.78 -26.73 15.35
C TYR A 62 -10.59 -27.94 14.88
N LYS A 63 -11.92 -27.99 15.09
CA LYS A 63 -12.79 -29.07 14.60
C LYS A 63 -12.86 -29.04 13.07
N ILE A 64 -12.96 -27.86 12.48
CA ILE A 64 -12.92 -27.70 11.02
C ILE A 64 -11.58 -28.18 10.44
N LEU A 65 -10.48 -27.93 11.13
CA LEU A 65 -9.15 -28.32 10.65
C LEU A 65 -8.89 -29.83 10.74
N PHE A 66 -9.40 -30.52 11.78
CA PHE A 66 -8.97 -31.85 12.12
C PHE A 66 -10.10 -32.93 12.13
N ASP A 67 -11.36 -32.53 12.01
CA ASP A 67 -12.51 -33.47 12.05
C ASP A 67 -13.28 -33.43 10.72
N LYS A 68 -13.25 -34.59 10.02
CA LYS A 68 -13.92 -34.77 8.73
C LYS A 68 -15.45 -34.70 8.78
N GLU A 69 -16.07 -35.05 9.90
CA GLU A 69 -17.53 -34.96 10.05
C GLU A 69 -17.95 -33.50 10.11
N HIS A 70 -17.28 -32.67 10.91
CA HIS A 70 -17.51 -31.24 10.97
C HIS A 70 -17.21 -30.53 9.66
N GLN A 71 -16.16 -30.95 8.93
CA GLN A 71 -15.87 -30.40 7.59
C GLN A 71 -17.04 -30.63 6.62
N LYS A 72 -17.56 -31.85 6.62
CA LYS A 72 -18.69 -32.25 5.75
C LYS A 72 -19.97 -31.49 6.12
N GLU A 73 -20.28 -31.38 7.42
CA GLU A 73 -21.45 -30.66 7.93
C GLU A 73 -21.37 -29.15 7.58
N ALA A 74 -20.19 -28.59 7.65
CA ALA A 74 -19.94 -27.19 7.28
C ALA A 74 -19.84 -26.96 5.76
N GLY A 75 -19.87 -28.03 4.94
CA GLY A 75 -19.73 -27.94 3.49
C GLY A 75 -18.34 -27.52 3.01
N ILE A 76 -17.30 -27.73 3.84
CA ILE A 76 -15.92 -27.32 3.57
C ILE A 76 -15.18 -28.46 2.90
N THR A 77 -14.50 -28.15 1.80
CA THR A 77 -13.73 -29.12 1.01
C THR A 77 -12.37 -29.40 1.65
N GLY A 78 -11.80 -30.57 1.34
CA GLY A 78 -10.44 -30.89 1.79
C GLY A 78 -9.36 -29.96 1.23
N GLU A 79 -9.61 -29.29 0.11
CA GLU A 79 -8.72 -28.29 -0.45
C GLU A 79 -8.76 -27.00 0.37
N GLU A 80 -9.93 -26.49 0.69
CA GLU A 80 -10.12 -25.31 1.56
C GLU A 80 -9.50 -25.53 2.94
N VAL A 81 -9.63 -26.74 3.52
CA VAL A 81 -8.97 -27.07 4.78
C VAL A 81 -7.45 -27.03 4.67
N LYS A 82 -6.86 -27.50 3.56
CA LYS A 82 -5.40 -27.42 3.34
C LYS A 82 -4.95 -25.96 3.20
N MET A 83 -5.70 -25.14 2.47
CA MET A 83 -5.41 -23.72 2.31
C MET A 83 -5.49 -23.01 3.66
N LEU A 84 -6.53 -23.25 4.44
CA LEU A 84 -6.72 -22.69 5.76
C LEU A 84 -5.57 -23.05 6.71
N ASN A 85 -5.19 -24.34 6.76
CA ASN A 85 -4.01 -24.80 7.51
C ASN A 85 -2.73 -24.06 7.08
N LYS A 86 -2.48 -23.95 5.77
CA LYS A 86 -1.30 -23.25 5.25
C LYS A 86 -1.27 -21.79 5.71
N VAL A 87 -2.41 -21.10 5.66
CA VAL A 87 -2.52 -19.71 6.13
C VAL A 87 -2.20 -19.59 7.62
N ILE A 88 -2.65 -20.54 8.44
CA ILE A 88 -2.47 -20.50 9.90
C ILE A 88 -1.05 -20.92 10.29
N GLU A 89 -0.53 -22.02 9.76
CA GLU A 89 0.75 -22.60 10.19
C GLU A 89 1.98 -21.81 9.73
N GLN A 90 1.85 -21.00 8.70
CA GLN A 90 2.93 -20.13 8.21
C GLN A 90 3.17 -18.88 9.07
N ASN A 91 2.68 -18.86 10.33
CA ASN A 91 2.87 -17.73 11.24
C ASN A 91 3.68 -18.16 12.46
N SER A 92 4.51 -17.26 12.97
CA SER A 92 5.14 -17.44 14.27
C SER A 92 4.13 -17.36 15.40
N SER A 93 4.26 -18.16 16.44
CA SER A 93 3.39 -18.07 17.61
C SER A 93 3.82 -16.92 18.51
N ILE A 94 2.85 -16.22 19.12
CA ILE A 94 3.06 -15.22 20.16
C ILE A 94 2.19 -15.55 21.40
N GLU A 95 2.68 -15.16 22.56
CA GLU A 95 2.02 -15.36 23.84
C GLU A 95 0.73 -14.54 23.96
N ASN A 96 -0.19 -14.99 24.81
CA ASN A 96 -1.51 -14.38 24.98
C ASN A 96 -1.43 -12.90 25.37
N ASP A 97 -0.60 -12.56 26.35
CA ASP A 97 -0.48 -11.19 26.88
C ASP A 97 0.10 -10.24 25.82
N GLU A 98 1.08 -10.71 25.05
CA GLU A 98 1.67 -9.95 23.95
C GLU A 98 0.65 -9.73 22.83
N TYR A 99 -0.10 -10.78 22.46
CA TYR A 99 -1.18 -10.69 21.48
C TYR A 99 -2.22 -9.64 21.88
N ASP A 100 -2.73 -9.74 23.10
CA ASP A 100 -3.78 -8.84 23.60
C ASP A 100 -3.28 -7.39 23.63
N LYS A 101 -2.05 -7.16 24.06
CA LYS A 101 -1.43 -5.84 24.07
C LYS A 101 -1.36 -5.26 22.65
N ILE A 102 -0.77 -6.00 21.69
CA ILE A 102 -0.59 -5.49 20.32
C ILE A 102 -1.94 -5.22 19.66
N VAL A 103 -2.92 -6.14 19.78
CA VAL A 103 -4.26 -5.96 19.22
C VAL A 103 -4.95 -4.73 19.82
N ASN A 104 -4.85 -4.52 21.13
CA ASN A 104 -5.41 -3.34 21.78
C ASN A 104 -4.73 -2.04 21.31
N ASP A 105 -3.41 -2.02 21.22
CA ASP A 105 -2.65 -0.86 20.72
C ASP A 105 -3.07 -0.50 19.29
N ILE A 106 -3.27 -1.51 18.43
CA ILE A 106 -3.78 -1.31 17.06
C ILE A 106 -5.18 -0.72 17.07
N ILE A 107 -6.10 -1.30 17.84
CA ILE A 107 -7.51 -0.85 17.92
C ILE A 107 -7.58 0.60 18.46
N GLN A 108 -6.75 0.96 19.43
CA GLN A 108 -6.69 2.30 20.00
C GLN A 108 -5.89 3.29 19.14
N LYS A 109 -5.35 2.87 18.01
CA LYS A 109 -4.43 3.65 17.14
C LYS A 109 -3.21 4.21 17.90
N GLN A 110 -2.72 3.47 18.88
CA GLN A 110 -1.57 3.80 19.72
C GLN A 110 -0.31 3.04 19.26
N VAL A 111 -0.23 2.71 18.00
CA VAL A 111 0.85 1.90 17.42
C VAL A 111 2.11 2.76 17.31
N ASN A 112 3.16 2.38 18.00
CA ASN A 112 4.51 2.99 17.89
C ASN A 112 5.43 2.23 16.93
N GLU A 113 5.07 1.00 16.62
CA GLU A 113 5.77 0.12 15.68
C GLU A 113 4.83 -0.26 14.54
N PRO A 114 5.31 -0.68 13.38
CA PRO A 114 4.49 -0.97 12.21
C PRO A 114 3.75 -2.31 12.34
N TYR A 115 2.87 -2.40 13.34
CA TYR A 115 1.96 -3.51 13.53
C TYR A 115 0.64 -3.29 12.81
N ALA A 116 0.08 -4.37 12.26
CA ALA A 116 -1.25 -4.38 11.65
C ALA A 116 -1.94 -5.73 11.84
N LEU A 117 -3.23 -5.80 11.51
CA LEU A 117 -4.03 -7.02 11.63
C LEU A 117 -4.16 -7.71 10.27
N LEU A 118 -3.90 -9.01 10.24
CA LEU A 118 -4.28 -9.88 9.14
C LEU A 118 -5.62 -10.53 9.51
N CYS A 119 -6.66 -10.22 8.76
CA CYS A 119 -8.02 -10.64 9.05
C CYS A 119 -8.51 -11.63 8.00
N PHE A 120 -9.24 -12.65 8.43
CA PHE A 120 -9.93 -13.54 7.52
C PHE A 120 -11.17 -12.84 6.92
N TYR A 121 -11.99 -12.25 7.79
CA TYR A 121 -13.09 -11.36 7.39
C TYR A 121 -12.80 -9.93 7.85
N LEU A 122 -13.10 -8.97 6.99
CA LEU A 122 -13.05 -7.57 7.37
C LEU A 122 -14.32 -7.19 8.14
N THR A 123 -14.14 -6.60 9.31
CA THR A 123 -15.20 -5.85 10.00
C THR A 123 -14.94 -4.37 9.80
N ASN A 124 -15.93 -3.62 9.36
CA ASN A 124 -15.84 -2.24 8.83
C ASN A 124 -15.27 -1.16 9.76
N THR A 125 -14.71 -1.52 10.90
CA THR A 125 -14.34 -0.54 11.95
C THR A 125 -12.90 -0.67 12.48
N LEU A 126 -12.13 -1.65 12.01
CA LEU A 126 -10.78 -1.87 12.54
C LEU A 126 -9.75 -1.01 11.79
N PRO A 127 -8.86 -0.30 12.49
CA PRO A 127 -7.72 0.35 11.86
C PRO A 127 -6.65 -0.69 11.47
N TYR A 128 -5.79 -0.33 10.51
CA TYR A 128 -4.61 -1.12 10.12
C TYR A 128 -4.89 -2.62 9.92
N HIS A 129 -5.91 -2.97 9.11
CA HIS A 129 -6.27 -4.37 8.86
C HIS A 129 -6.29 -4.68 7.37
N ALA A 130 -5.86 -5.90 7.02
CA ALA A 130 -5.82 -6.39 5.65
C ALA A 130 -6.33 -7.83 5.56
N ASN A 131 -6.88 -8.18 4.39
CA ASN A 131 -7.22 -9.55 4.00
C ASN A 131 -6.98 -9.83 2.51
N THR A 132 -6.67 -8.80 1.73
CA THR A 132 -6.37 -8.86 0.30
C THR A 132 -5.09 -8.09 0.00
N PRO A 133 -4.43 -8.31 -1.15
CA PRO A 133 -3.29 -7.51 -1.59
C PRO A 133 -3.56 -5.99 -1.59
N ASN A 134 -4.75 -5.58 -2.03
CA ASN A 134 -5.12 -4.17 -2.09
C ASN A 134 -5.29 -3.55 -0.70
N THR A 135 -5.95 -4.25 0.23
CA THR A 135 -6.09 -3.77 1.61
C THR A 135 -4.74 -3.74 2.32
N LEU A 136 -3.81 -4.65 2.00
CA LEU A 136 -2.44 -4.62 2.51
C LEU A 136 -1.70 -3.35 2.06
N LEU A 137 -1.84 -2.93 0.80
CA LEU A 137 -1.25 -1.67 0.32
C LEU A 137 -1.79 -0.46 1.07
N ASN A 138 -3.10 -0.43 1.35
CA ASN A 138 -3.70 0.64 2.14
C ASN A 138 -3.14 0.68 3.57
N VAL A 139 -3.03 -0.46 4.22
CA VAL A 139 -2.39 -0.58 5.55
C VAL A 139 -0.95 -0.07 5.54
N ARG A 140 -0.15 -0.43 4.54
CA ARG A 140 1.23 0.06 4.40
C ARG A 140 1.28 1.57 4.27
N ARG A 141 0.38 2.17 3.50
CA ARG A 141 0.26 3.63 3.34
C ARG A 141 -0.16 4.33 4.63
N GLU A 142 -1.09 3.73 5.39
CA GLU A 142 -1.46 4.24 6.70
C GLU A 142 -0.29 4.18 7.69
N LEU A 143 0.43 3.06 7.73
CA LEU A 143 1.62 2.91 8.58
C LEU A 143 2.78 3.82 8.15
N LEU A 144 2.88 4.16 6.86
CA LEU A 144 3.86 5.12 6.36
C LEU A 144 3.70 6.51 6.99
N LEU A 145 2.48 6.87 7.43
CA LEU A 145 2.21 8.09 8.19
C LEU A 145 2.94 8.13 9.56
N LEU A 146 3.32 6.98 10.12
CA LEU A 146 4.06 6.91 11.39
C LEU A 146 5.54 7.23 11.20
N THR A 147 6.09 7.11 9.99
CA THR A 147 7.50 7.37 9.70
C THR A 147 7.81 8.86 9.77
N ASN A 148 8.75 9.27 10.61
CA ASN A 148 9.12 10.68 10.80
C ASN A 148 10.43 11.05 10.11
N ASP A 149 11.33 10.11 9.90
CA ASP A 149 12.58 10.30 9.18
C ASP A 149 12.36 10.27 7.67
N LEU A 150 13.00 11.19 6.93
CA LEU A 150 12.87 11.28 5.47
C LEU A 150 13.50 10.10 4.74
N GLN A 151 14.64 9.59 5.25
CA GLN A 151 15.31 8.45 4.64
C GLN A 151 14.46 7.18 4.80
N ASP A 152 13.91 6.96 6.00
CA ASP A 152 13.02 5.83 6.28
C ASP A 152 11.75 5.92 5.43
N PHE A 153 11.16 7.12 5.29
CA PHE A 153 10.01 7.36 4.43
C PHE A 153 10.29 6.97 2.97
N VAL A 154 11.37 7.51 2.39
CA VAL A 154 11.72 7.22 0.99
C VAL A 154 12.04 5.73 0.80
N THR A 155 12.75 5.12 1.75
CA THR A 155 13.06 3.69 1.72
C THR A 155 11.81 2.81 1.79
N ALA A 156 10.76 3.27 2.49
CA ALA A 156 9.49 2.55 2.60
C ALA A 156 8.56 2.74 1.38
N CYS A 157 8.70 3.83 0.63
CA CYS A 157 7.82 4.14 -0.51
C CYS A 157 7.67 3.02 -1.55
N PRO A 158 8.72 2.30 -1.99
CA PRO A 158 8.56 1.21 -2.97
C PRO A 158 7.65 0.07 -2.48
N PHE A 159 7.55 -0.16 -1.18
CA PHE A 159 6.67 -1.17 -0.59
C PHE A 159 5.20 -0.71 -0.51
N CYS A 160 4.97 0.60 -0.52
CA CYS A 160 3.66 1.23 -0.45
C CYS A 160 3.09 1.59 -1.83
N PHE A 161 3.97 1.74 -2.82
CA PHE A 161 3.65 2.17 -4.18
C PHE A 161 4.43 1.32 -5.20
N PRO A 162 4.03 0.06 -5.41
CA PRO A 162 4.81 -0.92 -6.18
C PRO A 162 4.95 -0.59 -7.67
N ASN A 163 4.08 0.27 -8.21
CA ASN A 163 4.11 0.71 -9.60
C ASN A 163 4.98 1.96 -9.82
N LEU A 164 5.61 2.48 -8.76
CA LEU A 164 6.45 3.68 -8.82
C LEU A 164 7.93 3.32 -8.66
N GLN A 165 8.78 4.03 -9.40
CA GLN A 165 10.23 4.04 -9.24
C GLN A 165 10.65 5.42 -8.75
N PHE A 166 11.37 5.46 -7.65
CA PHE A 166 11.77 6.71 -7.00
C PHE A 166 13.21 7.10 -7.38
N HIS A 167 13.41 8.38 -7.65
CA HIS A 167 14.74 8.91 -7.92
C HIS A 167 15.64 8.81 -6.68
N PRO A 168 16.93 8.46 -6.81
CA PRO A 168 17.83 8.30 -5.66
C PRO A 168 17.97 9.55 -4.79
N ASP A 169 17.86 10.73 -5.37
CA ASP A 169 18.01 12.03 -4.69
C ASP A 169 16.75 12.54 -4.00
N LEU A 170 15.69 11.71 -3.92
CA LEU A 170 14.37 12.16 -3.43
C LEU A 170 14.41 12.69 -1.99
N VAL A 171 15.28 12.15 -1.14
CA VAL A 171 15.48 12.65 0.24
C VAL A 171 15.91 14.11 0.25
N ASN A 172 16.81 14.51 -0.65
CA ASN A 172 17.28 15.90 -0.75
C ASN A 172 16.18 16.83 -1.29
N THR A 173 15.39 16.37 -2.26
CA THR A 173 14.29 17.19 -2.79
C THR A 173 13.20 17.42 -1.74
N LEU A 174 12.86 16.41 -0.93
CA LEU A 174 11.93 16.53 0.20
C LEU A 174 12.39 17.52 1.27
N ARG A 175 13.69 17.72 1.45
CA ARG A 175 14.23 18.77 2.35
C ARG A 175 13.95 20.18 1.83
N GLY A 176 13.69 20.33 0.54
CA GLY A 176 13.37 21.59 -0.13
C GLY A 176 11.88 21.98 -0.09
N LEU A 177 11.03 21.24 0.64
CA LEU A 177 9.61 21.58 0.82
C LEU A 177 9.47 22.96 1.49
N SER A 178 8.47 23.73 1.09
CA SER A 178 8.16 25.06 1.62
C SER A 178 7.71 25.08 3.08
N ALA A 179 7.29 23.92 3.61
CA ALA A 179 6.94 23.71 5.01
C ALA A 179 7.50 22.38 5.51
N PRO A 180 7.56 22.14 6.84
CA PRO A 180 8.04 20.89 7.40
C PRO A 180 7.33 19.67 6.80
N PHE A 181 8.09 18.64 6.44
CA PHE A 181 7.61 17.39 5.84
C PHE A 181 6.38 16.80 6.54
N LYS A 182 6.32 16.88 7.87
CA LYS A 182 5.17 16.39 8.66
C LYS A 182 3.83 16.99 8.22
N LYS A 183 3.82 18.23 7.73
CA LYS A 183 2.60 18.88 7.23
C LYS A 183 2.13 18.31 5.90
N TYR A 184 3.09 17.97 5.03
CA TYR A 184 2.80 17.47 3.69
C TYR A 184 2.69 15.94 3.60
N LYS A 185 3.12 15.20 4.62
CA LYS A 185 3.26 13.75 4.57
C LYS A 185 1.98 13.05 4.12
N PHE A 186 0.83 13.39 4.71
CA PHE A 186 -0.45 12.80 4.32
C PHE A 186 -0.78 13.08 2.85
N GLU A 187 -0.60 14.31 2.43
CA GLU A 187 -0.90 14.73 1.07
C GLU A 187 0.05 14.09 0.05
N ILE A 188 1.35 14.02 0.36
CA ILE A 188 2.34 13.31 -0.46
C ILE A 188 1.91 11.84 -0.64
N ILE A 189 1.53 11.14 0.43
CA ILE A 189 1.07 9.75 0.37
C ILE A 189 -0.17 9.64 -0.51
N ARG A 190 -1.15 10.54 -0.37
CA ARG A 190 -2.38 10.57 -1.18
C ARG A 190 -2.05 10.75 -2.67
N HIS A 191 -1.16 11.68 -3.01
CA HIS A 191 -0.73 11.92 -4.39
C HIS A 191 0.03 10.74 -4.98
N LEU A 192 0.96 10.15 -4.23
CA LEU A 192 1.70 8.96 -4.66
C LEU A 192 0.75 7.77 -4.86
N ALA A 193 -0.26 7.60 -3.99
CA ALA A 193 -1.28 6.57 -4.15
C ALA A 193 -2.09 6.78 -5.45
N ALA A 194 -2.56 7.99 -5.72
CA ALA A 194 -3.28 8.29 -6.95
C ALA A 194 -2.41 8.08 -8.21
N ILE A 195 -1.14 8.46 -8.18
CA ILE A 195 -0.21 8.18 -9.29
C ILE A 195 -0.01 6.67 -9.46
N ASN A 196 0.12 5.92 -8.37
CA ASN A 196 0.32 4.47 -8.40
C ASN A 196 -0.90 3.70 -8.89
N ASP A 197 -2.11 4.07 -8.40
CA ASP A 197 -3.33 3.27 -8.55
C ASP A 197 -4.19 3.71 -9.74
N ILE A 198 -4.12 5.00 -10.13
CA ILE A 198 -4.93 5.59 -11.19
C ILE A 198 -4.07 5.89 -12.42
N PHE A 199 -3.05 6.74 -12.27
CA PHE A 199 -2.28 7.20 -13.41
C PHE A 199 -1.45 6.08 -14.07
N HIS A 200 -0.74 5.27 -13.30
CA HIS A 200 0.12 4.23 -13.84
C HIS A 200 -0.64 3.20 -14.72
N PRO A 201 -1.75 2.59 -14.26
CA PRO A 201 -2.53 1.67 -15.09
C PRO A 201 -3.04 2.33 -16.37
N LEU A 202 -3.61 3.54 -16.27
CA LEU A 202 -4.10 4.29 -17.41
C LEU A 202 -3.01 4.58 -18.44
N TYR A 203 -1.82 4.97 -17.98
CA TYR A 203 -0.70 5.24 -18.86
C TYR A 203 -0.20 3.98 -19.56
N LYS A 204 -0.21 2.82 -18.89
CA LYS A 204 0.14 1.54 -19.47
C LYS A 204 -0.87 1.07 -20.53
N GLU A 205 -2.15 1.27 -20.29
CA GLU A 205 -3.21 0.90 -21.22
C GLU A 205 -3.28 1.84 -22.43
N ASN A 206 -3.06 3.14 -22.22
CA ASN A 206 -3.26 4.21 -23.21
C ASN A 206 -1.93 4.90 -23.59
N GLN A 207 -0.87 4.16 -23.88
CA GLN A 207 0.41 4.76 -24.29
C GLN A 207 0.27 5.69 -25.52
N ASN A 208 -0.75 5.46 -26.36
CA ASN A 208 -1.06 6.28 -27.55
C ASN A 208 -2.08 7.39 -27.28
N GLY A 209 -2.75 7.42 -26.13
CA GLY A 209 -3.86 8.33 -25.81
C GLY A 209 -3.44 9.74 -25.39
N GLY A 210 -2.14 9.96 -25.22
CA GLY A 210 -1.59 11.25 -24.82
C GLY A 210 -1.66 11.50 -23.31
N ILE A 211 -0.57 12.06 -22.79
CA ILE A 211 -0.37 12.35 -21.36
C ILE A 211 -1.47 13.25 -20.77
N ASN A 212 -2.00 14.19 -21.57
CA ASN A 212 -3.02 15.14 -21.12
C ASN A 212 -4.34 14.46 -20.73
N GLU A 213 -4.77 13.42 -21.47
CA GLU A 213 -6.00 12.68 -21.13
C GLU A 213 -5.80 11.89 -19.83
N ASN A 214 -4.65 11.25 -19.64
CA ASN A 214 -4.34 10.54 -18.40
C ASN A 214 -4.29 11.50 -17.18
N LEU A 215 -3.78 12.72 -17.36
CA LEU A 215 -3.79 13.74 -16.32
C LEU A 215 -5.20 14.26 -16.01
N LYS A 216 -6.11 14.33 -17.00
CA LYS A 216 -7.51 14.69 -16.75
C LYS A 216 -8.20 13.65 -15.86
N VAL A 217 -7.97 12.36 -16.14
CA VAL A 217 -8.54 11.28 -15.32
C VAL A 217 -7.91 11.30 -13.92
N LEU A 218 -6.57 11.44 -13.81
CA LEU A 218 -5.90 11.56 -12.51
C LEU A 218 -6.45 12.73 -11.69
N LYS A 219 -6.73 13.88 -12.34
CA LYS A 219 -7.34 15.05 -11.68
C LYS A 219 -8.73 14.77 -11.16
N ALA A 220 -9.56 14.09 -11.97
CA ALA A 220 -10.96 13.83 -11.65
C ALA A 220 -11.12 12.74 -10.58
N GLU A 221 -10.47 11.60 -10.77
CA GLU A 221 -10.61 10.44 -9.87
C GLU A 221 -9.73 10.53 -8.62
N GLY A 222 -8.53 11.13 -8.76
CA GLY A 222 -7.63 11.35 -7.63
C GLY A 222 -7.96 12.58 -6.80
N GLU A 223 -8.89 13.42 -7.28
CA GLU A 223 -9.22 14.72 -6.67
C GLU A 223 -7.96 15.57 -6.41
N LEU A 224 -7.04 15.59 -7.39
CA LEU A 224 -5.74 16.25 -7.31
C LEU A 224 -5.63 17.39 -8.33
N SER A 225 -4.91 18.45 -7.96
CA SER A 225 -4.45 19.42 -8.95
C SER A 225 -3.21 18.89 -9.66
N CYS A 226 -3.27 18.74 -10.99
CA CYS A 226 -2.15 18.26 -11.80
C CYS A 226 -2.14 18.93 -13.19
N SER A 227 -0.94 19.06 -13.79
CA SER A 227 -0.74 19.62 -15.12
C SER A 227 0.60 19.17 -15.71
N LEU A 228 0.82 19.54 -16.98
CA LEU A 228 2.17 19.60 -17.55
C LEU A 228 2.81 20.95 -17.19
N GLU A 229 4.14 20.99 -17.18
CA GLU A 229 4.87 22.27 -17.07
C GLU A 229 4.71 23.06 -18.38
N GLY A 230 4.47 24.35 -18.22
CA GLY A 230 4.32 25.23 -19.39
C GLY A 230 5.63 25.41 -20.16
N ASN A 231 5.48 25.64 -21.44
CA ASN A 231 6.47 25.74 -22.48
C ASN A 231 7.69 26.59 -22.12
N ALA A 232 8.80 26.00 -21.75
CA ALA A 232 10.07 26.69 -21.91
C ALA A 232 11.19 25.64 -22.09
N GLU A 233 11.93 25.79 -23.15
CA GLU A 233 13.20 25.10 -23.38
C GLU A 233 14.16 25.26 -22.18
N SER A 234 14.09 26.39 -21.47
CA SER A 234 14.76 26.63 -20.19
C SER A 234 14.25 25.79 -19.02
N ALA A 235 12.96 25.44 -18.97
CA ALA A 235 12.40 24.55 -17.97
C ALA A 235 12.83 23.09 -18.21
N ARG A 236 12.99 22.69 -19.47
CA ARG A 236 13.36 21.30 -19.84
C ARG A 236 14.64 20.84 -19.14
N LYS A 237 15.66 21.69 -19.03
CA LYS A 237 16.91 21.35 -18.33
C LYS A 237 16.69 21.06 -16.84
N ARG A 238 15.79 21.80 -16.18
CA ARG A 238 15.46 21.60 -14.76
C ARG A 238 14.58 20.38 -14.53
N LEU A 239 13.83 19.97 -15.54
CA LEU A 239 12.91 18.83 -15.52
C LEU A 239 13.58 17.53 -16.01
N THR A 240 14.88 17.57 -16.36
CA THR A 240 15.63 16.40 -16.82
C THR A 240 16.36 15.76 -15.64
N PHE A 241 16.08 14.49 -15.41
CA PHE A 241 16.63 13.68 -14.32
C PHE A 241 17.32 12.43 -14.86
N GLN A 242 18.33 11.94 -14.12
CA GLN A 242 19.07 10.74 -14.46
C GLN A 242 18.47 9.52 -13.72
N PHE A 243 17.99 8.54 -14.49
CA PHE A 243 17.53 7.27 -13.94
C PHE A 243 18.41 6.13 -14.46
N LYS A 244 18.65 5.14 -13.63
CA LYS A 244 19.30 3.90 -14.06
C LYS A 244 18.33 3.06 -14.90
N ASN A 245 18.74 2.66 -16.09
CA ASN A 245 17.99 1.71 -16.89
C ASN A 245 18.24 0.26 -16.41
N ASN A 246 17.59 -0.71 -17.02
CA ASN A 246 17.70 -2.13 -16.66
C ASN A 246 19.11 -2.73 -16.88
N LEU A 247 20.02 -1.98 -17.51
CA LEU A 247 21.44 -2.32 -17.69
C LEU A 247 22.36 -1.52 -16.75
N ASP A 248 21.80 -0.82 -15.76
CA ASP A 248 22.52 0.05 -14.81
C ASP A 248 23.23 1.25 -15.47
N ILE A 249 22.78 1.68 -16.65
CA ILE A 249 23.28 2.85 -17.38
C ILE A 249 22.38 4.04 -17.06
N ASP A 250 22.99 5.21 -16.83
CA ASP A 250 22.25 6.45 -16.61
C ASP A 250 21.56 6.90 -17.90
N GLU A 251 20.27 7.22 -17.79
CA GLU A 251 19.43 7.67 -18.88
C GLU A 251 18.68 8.95 -18.49
N GLU A 252 18.73 9.95 -19.37
CA GLU A 252 18.02 11.22 -19.19
C GLU A 252 16.52 11.04 -19.44
N VAL A 253 15.74 11.48 -18.45
CA VAL A 253 14.26 11.44 -18.49
C VAL A 253 13.72 12.82 -18.17
N VAL A 254 12.88 13.35 -19.06
CA VAL A 254 12.18 14.64 -18.83
C VAL A 254 10.88 14.35 -18.08
N CYS A 255 10.74 14.90 -16.88
CA CYS A 255 9.61 14.70 -15.98
C CYS A 255 8.76 15.98 -15.92
N GLU A 256 7.93 16.22 -16.94
CA GLU A 256 7.05 17.39 -17.05
C GLU A 256 5.74 17.27 -16.27
N PRO A 257 5.06 16.08 -16.26
CA PRO A 257 3.85 15.91 -15.49
C PRO A 257 4.12 16.15 -14.00
N HIS A 258 3.22 16.88 -13.36
CA HIS A 258 3.31 17.07 -11.92
C HIS A 258 1.95 17.19 -11.26
N THR A 259 1.87 16.78 -9.99
CA THR A 259 0.78 17.11 -9.09
C THR A 259 1.20 18.24 -8.16
N LYS A 260 0.25 19.04 -7.69
CA LYS A 260 0.48 20.21 -6.84
C LYS A 260 0.02 19.92 -5.43
N LEU A 261 0.92 20.07 -4.45
CA LEU A 261 0.61 19.90 -3.04
C LEU A 261 -0.05 21.20 -2.52
N GLU A 262 -1.29 21.09 -2.08
CA GLU A 262 -2.13 22.25 -1.73
C GLU A 262 -2.06 22.64 -0.25
N GLY A 263 -1.20 21.96 0.52
CA GLY A 263 -1.25 21.90 1.99
C GLY A 263 -0.93 23.17 2.77
N THR A 264 -0.68 24.33 2.16
CA THR A 264 -0.26 25.47 2.96
C THR A 264 -1.39 26.32 3.48
N ASN A 265 -2.52 26.49 2.78
CA ASN A 265 -3.64 27.36 3.16
C ASN A 265 -3.19 28.72 3.75
N GLN A 266 -2.01 29.22 3.32
CA GLN A 266 -1.47 30.47 3.84
C GLN A 266 -2.04 31.65 3.05
N PRO A 267 -2.39 32.75 3.69
CA PRO A 267 -2.81 33.95 2.98
C PRO A 267 -1.75 34.38 1.95
N GLY A 268 -2.14 34.49 0.68
CA GLY A 268 -1.25 34.85 -0.42
C GLY A 268 -0.59 33.67 -1.14
N ASP A 269 -0.83 32.43 -0.75
CA ASP A 269 -0.42 31.27 -1.53
C ASP A 269 -1.15 31.26 -2.88
N THR A 270 -0.35 31.16 -3.93
CA THR A 270 -0.84 30.98 -5.28
C THR A 270 -0.43 29.61 -5.77
N GLU A 271 -1.22 29.03 -6.66
CA GLU A 271 -0.94 27.76 -7.32
C GLU A 271 0.49 27.69 -7.91
N TYR A 272 1.08 28.83 -8.24
CA TYR A 272 2.46 28.94 -8.71
C TYR A 272 3.50 28.59 -7.65
N ARG A 273 3.20 28.79 -6.37
CA ARG A 273 4.14 28.55 -5.25
C ARG A 273 3.97 27.19 -4.58
N TYR A 274 2.99 26.39 -5.02
CA TYR A 274 2.78 25.08 -4.44
C TYR A 274 3.98 24.17 -4.68
N ASP A 275 4.35 23.42 -3.67
CA ASP A 275 5.26 22.28 -3.82
C ASP A 275 4.65 21.24 -4.77
N ARG A 276 5.49 20.50 -5.44
CA ARG A 276 5.06 19.62 -6.53
C ARG A 276 5.69 18.24 -6.44
N ILE A 277 4.98 17.25 -7.01
CA ILE A 277 5.53 15.94 -7.30
C ILE A 277 5.68 15.85 -8.82
N TYR A 278 6.93 15.90 -9.30
CA TYR A 278 7.25 15.74 -10.73
C TYR A 278 7.49 14.28 -11.05
N PHE A 279 6.92 13.81 -12.16
CA PHE A 279 7.02 12.41 -12.55
C PHE A 279 7.03 12.22 -14.08
N HIS A 280 7.35 11.00 -14.51
CA HIS A 280 7.24 10.55 -15.90
C HIS A 280 6.43 9.25 -15.94
N GLY A 281 5.61 9.03 -16.97
CA GLY A 281 4.70 7.88 -17.08
C GLY A 281 5.36 6.51 -17.05
N GLY A 282 6.65 6.45 -17.32
CA GLY A 282 7.46 5.22 -17.35
C GLY A 282 8.16 5.03 -18.70
N LYS A 283 9.24 4.26 -18.70
CA LYS A 283 9.95 3.75 -19.87
C LYS A 283 10.21 2.27 -19.66
N GLU A 284 9.96 1.43 -20.65
CA GLU A 284 10.08 -0.04 -20.55
C GLU A 284 11.48 -0.50 -20.11
N ASN A 285 12.51 0.23 -20.54
CA ASN A 285 13.90 -0.04 -20.19
C ASN A 285 14.34 0.54 -18.84
N ILE A 286 13.45 1.19 -18.08
CA ILE A 286 13.69 1.70 -16.72
C ILE A 286 12.67 1.08 -15.77
N ALA A 287 13.16 0.27 -14.83
CA ALA A 287 12.35 -0.40 -13.80
C ALA A 287 11.09 -1.10 -14.38
N ASN A 288 11.21 -1.70 -15.57
CA ASN A 288 10.14 -2.42 -16.28
C ASN A 288 8.88 -1.55 -16.52
N GLY A 289 9.09 -0.28 -16.87
CA GLY A 289 8.02 0.65 -17.22
C GLY A 289 7.21 1.20 -16.04
N LYS A 290 7.73 1.14 -14.82
CA LYS A 290 7.13 1.83 -13.68
C LYS A 290 7.07 3.33 -13.91
N THR A 291 6.08 4.00 -13.33
CA THR A 291 6.04 5.47 -13.30
C THR A 291 7.19 6.01 -12.47
N LEU A 292 7.95 6.97 -13.01
CA LEU A 292 9.17 7.48 -12.40
C LEU A 292 8.86 8.73 -11.59
N ILE A 293 9.11 8.72 -10.29
CA ILE A 293 8.97 9.87 -9.40
C ILE A 293 10.34 10.55 -9.29
N ALA A 294 10.46 11.75 -9.86
CA ALA A 294 11.73 12.43 -10.01
C ALA A 294 12.02 13.45 -8.88
N HIS A 295 10.99 14.17 -8.43
CA HIS A 295 11.14 15.25 -7.47
C HIS A 295 9.88 15.41 -6.63
N ILE A 296 10.05 15.65 -5.33
CA ILE A 296 8.98 16.08 -4.41
C ILE A 296 9.52 17.29 -3.63
N GLY A 297 9.01 18.47 -3.90
CA GLY A 297 9.51 19.69 -3.30
C GLY A 297 9.06 20.93 -4.05
N GLY A 298 9.81 22.04 -3.90
CA GLY A 298 9.49 23.31 -4.53
C GLY A 298 9.37 23.26 -6.06
N HIS A 299 8.75 24.26 -6.60
CA HIS A 299 8.58 24.44 -8.06
C HIS A 299 9.94 24.53 -8.77
N LEU A 300 10.13 23.74 -9.82
CA LEU A 300 11.36 23.67 -10.64
C LEU A 300 11.37 24.70 -11.76
#